data_d94666a66e6e2dbcfeaef28b06ef6909
#
_entry.id   d94666a66e6e2dbcfeaef28b06ef6909
#
_cell.length_a   1.000
_cell.length_b   1.000
_cell.length_c   1.000
_cell.angle_alpha   90.00
_cell.angle_beta   90.00
_cell.angle_gamma   90.00
#
_symmetry.space_group_name_H-M   'P 1'
#
loop_
_entity.id
_entity.type
_entity.pdbx_description
1 polymer ?
#
loop_
_entity_poly.entity_id
_entity_poly.type
_entity_poly.pdbx_seq_one_letter_code
_entity_poly.pdbx_strand_id
1 'polypeptide(L)'
;MGERRHQLRWPGRVGTLTSVVGLGIAGYLTYEHYTGSNTLACSDKGIVNCLAVTTSSYSKMAGIPVAVLGLAFFAVMVILQLPAMWNRTEPVIRRARVGWAVVGLATVVYLLYTELFRIDAICLWCTAVHVLTFIVFVSTVLATLSTQIPLDQTRRTPRS
;
A
#
# COMPACT_ATOMS: atom_id res chain seq x y z
N MET A 1 29.43 11.40 -8.73
CA MET A 1 28.97 10.61 -7.55
C MET A 1 27.64 11.10 -6.95
N GLY A 2 27.22 12.32 -7.15
CA GLY A 2 25.96 12.89 -6.62
C GLY A 2 24.69 12.34 -7.27
N GLU A 3 24.65 12.16 -8.57
CA GLU A 3 23.47 11.73 -9.34
C GLU A 3 22.98 10.34 -8.99
N ARG A 4 23.87 9.38 -8.75
CA ARG A 4 23.48 8.01 -8.35
C ARG A 4 22.79 7.97 -6.99
N ARG A 5 23.21 8.84 -6.04
CA ARG A 5 22.54 8.90 -4.73
C ARG A 5 21.14 9.52 -4.83
N HIS A 6 20.89 10.38 -5.80
CA HIS A 6 19.58 10.98 -6.02
C HIS A 6 18.58 9.98 -6.62
N GLN A 7 19.03 9.16 -7.56
CA GLN A 7 18.18 8.12 -8.18
C GLN A 7 17.80 6.99 -7.21
N LEU A 8 18.69 6.62 -6.27
CA LEU A 8 18.39 5.60 -5.26
C LEU A 8 17.36 6.05 -4.20
N ARG A 9 17.20 7.34 -3.99
CA ARG A 9 16.28 7.89 -2.98
C ARG A 9 14.86 8.10 -3.48
N TRP A 10 14.67 8.15 -4.79
CA TRP A 10 13.37 8.48 -5.38
C TRP A 10 12.27 7.44 -5.09
N PRO A 11 12.48 6.11 -5.27
CA PRO A 11 11.45 5.13 -4.99
C PRO A 11 11.03 5.11 -3.51
N GLY A 12 11.98 5.30 -2.59
CA GLY A 12 11.66 5.37 -1.16
C GLY A 12 10.78 6.58 -0.81
N ARG A 13 11.02 7.75 -1.43
CA ARG A 13 10.19 8.95 -1.23
C ARG A 13 8.79 8.77 -1.80
N VAL A 14 8.68 8.18 -3.00
CA VAL A 14 7.38 7.85 -3.59
C VAL A 14 6.60 6.92 -2.66
N GLY A 15 7.22 5.85 -2.17
CA GLY A 15 6.59 4.93 -1.23
C GLY A 15 6.10 5.62 0.04
N THR A 16 6.89 6.53 0.63
CA THR A 16 6.49 7.29 1.83
C THR A 16 5.30 8.19 1.55
N LEU A 17 5.35 9.01 0.48
CA LEU A 17 4.26 9.93 0.12
C LEU A 17 2.97 9.17 -0.18
N THR A 18 3.06 8.10 -0.96
CA THR A 18 1.91 7.26 -1.31
C THR A 18 1.31 6.60 -0.07
N SER A 19 2.15 6.16 0.88
CA SER A 19 1.68 5.58 2.15
C SER A 19 0.96 6.62 3.02
N VAL A 20 1.43 7.87 3.06
CA VAL A 20 0.77 8.96 3.81
C VAL A 20 -0.58 9.30 3.18
N VAL A 21 -0.66 9.40 1.85
CA VAL A 21 -1.94 9.64 1.15
C VAL A 21 -2.90 8.47 1.40
N GLY A 22 -2.41 7.23 1.29
CA GLY A 22 -3.21 6.03 1.57
C GLY A 22 -3.72 5.98 3.01
N LEU A 23 -2.90 6.40 3.97
CA LEU A 23 -3.30 6.52 5.38
C LEU A 23 -4.46 7.52 5.54
N GLY A 24 -4.39 8.67 4.88
CA GLY A 24 -5.46 9.68 4.91
C GLY A 24 -6.77 9.14 4.34
N ILE A 25 -6.73 8.49 3.17
CA ILE A 25 -7.93 7.93 2.53
C ILE A 25 -8.50 6.78 3.36
N ALA A 26 -7.67 5.86 3.84
CA ALA A 26 -8.12 4.76 4.70
C ALA A 26 -8.70 5.27 6.04
N GLY A 27 -8.13 6.35 6.58
CA GLY A 27 -8.68 7.05 7.76
C GLY A 27 -10.07 7.63 7.48
N TYR A 28 -10.24 8.29 6.36
CA TYR A 28 -11.54 8.82 5.92
C TYR A 28 -12.58 7.69 5.76
N LEU A 29 -12.24 6.61 5.06
CA LEU A 29 -13.12 5.45 4.92
C LEU A 29 -13.48 4.79 6.27
N THR A 30 -12.53 4.75 7.19
CA THR A 30 -12.75 4.23 8.55
C THR A 30 -13.74 5.12 9.31
N TYR A 31 -13.56 6.44 9.22
CA TYR A 31 -14.48 7.41 9.82
C TYR A 31 -15.90 7.25 9.29
N GLU A 32 -16.07 7.19 7.95
CA GLU A 32 -17.36 6.97 7.29
C GLU A 32 -18.02 5.66 7.74
N HIS A 33 -17.24 4.59 7.87
CA HIS A 33 -17.75 3.28 8.31
C HIS A 33 -18.37 3.34 9.71
N TYR A 34 -17.79 4.11 10.64
CA TYR A 34 -18.27 4.17 12.03
C TYR A 34 -19.33 5.26 12.25
N THR A 35 -19.33 6.33 11.48
CA THR A 35 -20.32 7.41 11.62
C THR A 35 -21.60 7.14 10.85
N GLY A 36 -21.56 6.22 9.87
CA GLY A 36 -22.71 5.95 9.00
C GLY A 36 -23.14 7.19 8.18
N SER A 37 -22.27 8.22 8.13
CA SER A 37 -22.55 9.41 7.35
C SER A 37 -22.44 9.03 5.87
N ASN A 38 -23.55 9.01 5.14
CA ASN A 38 -23.59 8.80 3.68
C ASN A 38 -22.98 9.97 2.92
N THR A 39 -21.87 10.53 3.40
CA THR A 39 -21.17 11.68 2.81
C THR A 39 -20.08 11.26 1.83
N LEU A 40 -19.92 9.94 1.59
CA LEU A 40 -19.04 9.45 0.54
C LEU A 40 -19.41 10.13 -0.80
N ALA A 41 -18.53 10.97 -1.30
CA ALA A 41 -18.66 11.60 -2.62
C ALA A 41 -18.49 10.54 -3.72
N CYS A 42 -19.48 9.66 -3.86
CA CYS A 42 -19.47 8.53 -4.76
C CYS A 42 -20.90 8.26 -5.25
N SER A 43 -21.04 7.78 -6.48
CA SER A 43 -22.34 7.35 -7.01
C SER A 43 -22.89 6.18 -6.20
N ASP A 44 -24.18 6.17 -6.00
CA ASP A 44 -24.96 5.07 -5.42
C ASP A 44 -25.77 4.30 -6.47
N LYS A 45 -25.52 4.54 -7.77
CA LYS A 45 -26.26 3.99 -8.90
C LYS A 45 -25.35 3.33 -9.93
N GLY A 46 -25.79 2.20 -10.46
CA GLY A 46 -25.07 1.44 -11.48
C GLY A 46 -23.89 0.65 -10.94
N ILE A 47 -22.91 0.36 -11.79
CA ILE A 47 -21.71 -0.44 -11.47
C ILE A 47 -20.81 0.29 -10.44
N VAL A 48 -20.77 1.63 -10.48
CA VAL A 48 -20.04 2.43 -9.49
C VAL A 48 -20.96 2.69 -8.31
N ASN A 49 -20.83 1.91 -7.25
CA ASN A 49 -21.69 1.99 -6.09
C ASN A 49 -20.88 1.75 -4.81
N CYS A 50 -20.38 2.85 -4.22
CA CYS A 50 -19.57 2.77 -3.00
C CYS A 50 -20.36 2.23 -1.81
N LEU A 51 -21.65 2.58 -1.71
CA LEU A 51 -22.49 2.13 -0.60
C LEU A 51 -22.66 0.61 -0.63
N ALA A 52 -22.93 0.02 -1.80
CA ALA A 52 -23.07 -1.42 -1.95
C ALA A 52 -21.82 -2.18 -1.51
N VAL A 53 -20.61 -1.65 -1.83
CA VAL A 53 -19.34 -2.27 -1.45
C VAL A 53 -19.08 -2.11 0.06
N THR A 54 -19.24 -0.91 0.60
CA THR A 54 -18.88 -0.61 2.00
C THR A 54 -19.86 -1.20 3.03
N THR A 55 -21.10 -1.50 2.62
CA THR A 55 -22.11 -2.15 3.46
C THR A 55 -22.22 -3.66 3.24
N SER A 56 -21.51 -4.21 2.25
CA SER A 56 -21.53 -5.64 1.94
C SER A 56 -20.97 -6.50 3.08
N SER A 57 -21.30 -7.80 3.09
CA SER A 57 -20.69 -8.76 4.02
C SER A 57 -19.18 -8.86 3.86
N TYR A 58 -18.65 -8.52 2.68
CA TYR A 58 -17.22 -8.50 2.36
C TYR A 58 -16.50 -7.23 2.85
N SER A 59 -17.23 -6.23 3.35
CA SER A 59 -16.63 -5.04 3.98
C SER A 59 -15.96 -5.33 5.32
N LYS A 60 -16.08 -6.58 5.82
CA LYS A 60 -15.43 -7.05 7.05
C LYS A 60 -14.62 -8.32 6.79
N MET A 61 -13.41 -8.38 7.29
CA MET A 61 -12.58 -9.59 7.36
C MET A 61 -12.38 -10.00 8.82
N ALA A 62 -12.75 -11.23 9.16
CA ALA A 62 -12.71 -11.72 10.54
C ALA A 62 -13.39 -10.78 11.57
N GLY A 63 -14.49 -10.12 11.17
CA GLY A 63 -15.24 -9.18 12.01
C GLY A 63 -14.68 -7.76 12.05
N ILE A 64 -13.50 -7.51 11.49
CA ILE A 64 -12.85 -6.19 11.43
C ILE A 64 -13.18 -5.52 10.10
N PRO A 65 -13.63 -4.24 10.10
CA PRO A 65 -13.84 -3.49 8.87
C PRO A 65 -12.57 -3.42 8.02
N VAL A 66 -12.68 -3.68 6.72
CA VAL A 66 -11.54 -3.64 5.78
C VAL A 66 -10.89 -2.26 5.75
N ALA A 67 -11.65 -1.19 5.95
CA ALA A 67 -11.12 0.17 6.06
C ALA A 67 -10.11 0.31 7.22
N VAL A 68 -10.40 -0.31 8.38
CA VAL A 68 -9.49 -0.33 9.55
C VAL A 68 -8.22 -1.13 9.23
N LEU A 69 -8.35 -2.26 8.52
CA LEU A 69 -7.18 -3.04 8.09
C LEU A 69 -6.31 -2.25 7.12
N GLY A 70 -6.92 -1.50 6.19
CA GLY A 70 -6.23 -0.58 5.29
C GLY A 70 -5.51 0.54 6.06
N LEU A 71 -6.16 1.11 7.06
CA LEU A 71 -5.58 2.13 7.92
C LEU A 71 -4.34 1.59 8.65
N ALA A 72 -4.45 0.40 9.27
CA ALA A 72 -3.32 -0.26 9.93
C ALA A 72 -2.19 -0.59 8.94
N PHE A 73 -2.51 -1.07 7.75
CA PHE A 73 -1.54 -1.35 6.70
C PHE A 73 -0.72 -0.10 6.34
N PHE A 74 -1.37 1.01 6.02
CA PHE A 74 -0.67 2.24 5.66
C PHE A 74 0.09 2.86 6.83
N ALA A 75 -0.42 2.78 8.07
CA ALA A 75 0.28 3.24 9.26
C ALA A 75 1.63 2.52 9.43
N VAL A 76 1.63 1.20 9.32
CA VAL A 76 2.87 0.40 9.37
C VAL A 76 3.78 0.73 8.18
N MET A 77 3.24 0.89 6.96
CA MET A 77 4.04 1.25 5.80
C MET A 77 4.68 2.63 5.94
N VAL A 78 3.97 3.63 6.49
CA VAL A 78 4.57 4.95 6.76
C VAL A 78 5.79 4.79 7.65
N ILE A 79 5.70 4.03 8.75
CA ILE A 79 6.83 3.80 9.67
C ILE A 79 7.98 3.09 8.95
N LEU A 80 7.70 2.02 8.22
CA LEU A 80 8.71 1.22 7.51
C LEU A 80 9.37 1.99 6.35
N GLN A 81 8.69 2.98 5.78
CA GLN A 81 9.18 3.81 4.68
C GLN A 81 9.92 5.06 5.16
N LEU A 82 9.97 5.35 6.47
CA LEU A 82 10.72 6.49 6.99
C LEU A 82 12.20 6.45 6.57
N PRO A 83 12.83 7.60 6.28
CA PRO A 83 14.24 7.66 5.93
C PRO A 83 15.17 7.02 6.98
N ALA A 84 14.81 7.13 8.27
CA ALA A 84 15.51 6.49 9.36
C ALA A 84 15.54 4.96 9.24
N MET A 85 14.46 4.35 8.75
CA MET A 85 14.37 2.91 8.51
C MET A 85 15.11 2.46 7.25
N TRP A 86 15.27 3.35 6.26
CA TRP A 86 16.08 3.07 5.07
C TRP A 86 17.59 3.09 5.35
N ASN A 87 18.02 3.87 6.35
CA ASN A 87 19.42 3.92 6.77
C ASN A 87 19.83 2.67 7.59
N ARG A 88 18.87 1.89 8.06
CA ARG A 88 19.14 0.63 8.76
C ARG A 88 19.35 -0.50 7.75
N THR A 89 20.52 -1.09 7.75
CA THR A 89 20.92 -2.19 6.84
C THR A 89 20.44 -3.56 7.31
N GLU A 90 19.67 -3.61 8.41
CA GLU A 90 19.19 -4.84 9.01
C GLU A 90 18.30 -5.65 8.03
N PRO A 91 18.65 -6.91 7.77
CA PRO A 91 17.89 -7.75 6.83
C PRO A 91 16.44 -8.00 7.29
N VAL A 92 16.19 -7.95 8.59
CA VAL A 92 14.86 -8.12 9.18
C VAL A 92 13.93 -6.98 8.76
N ILE A 93 14.38 -5.72 8.84
CA ILE A 93 13.57 -4.55 8.46
C ILE A 93 13.24 -4.60 6.96
N ARG A 94 14.22 -5.00 6.15
CA ARG A 94 14.00 -5.15 4.70
C ARG A 94 12.96 -6.24 4.40
N ARG A 95 13.07 -7.40 5.03
CA ARG A 95 12.10 -8.50 4.87
C ARG A 95 10.72 -8.10 5.37
N ALA A 96 10.63 -7.43 6.51
CA ALA A 96 9.38 -6.92 7.06
C ALA A 96 8.70 -5.95 6.09
N ARG A 97 9.44 -5.01 5.50
CA ARG A 97 8.92 -4.05 4.53
C ARG A 97 8.36 -4.71 3.29
N VAL A 98 9.13 -5.61 2.67
CA VAL A 98 8.69 -6.34 1.48
C VAL A 98 7.54 -7.28 1.82
N GLY A 99 7.66 -8.04 2.90
CA GLY A 99 6.61 -8.98 3.35
C GLY A 99 5.29 -8.26 3.63
N TRP A 100 5.33 -7.11 4.30
CA TRP A 100 4.13 -6.32 4.58
C TRP A 100 3.50 -5.76 3.29
N ALA A 101 4.31 -5.30 2.34
CA ALA A 101 3.83 -4.85 1.03
C ALA A 101 3.18 -6.00 0.23
N VAL A 102 3.73 -7.22 0.30
CA VAL A 102 3.14 -8.42 -0.31
C VAL A 102 1.78 -8.76 0.33
N VAL A 103 1.68 -8.69 1.65
CA VAL A 103 0.39 -8.89 2.36
C VAL A 103 -0.66 -7.89 1.90
N GLY A 104 -0.28 -6.61 1.78
CA GLY A 104 -1.19 -5.58 1.25
C GLY A 104 -1.65 -5.88 -0.16
N LEU A 105 -0.73 -6.27 -1.06
CA LEU A 105 -1.06 -6.62 -2.43
C LEU A 105 -1.99 -7.84 -2.51
N ALA A 106 -1.73 -8.88 -1.72
CA ALA A 106 -2.59 -10.07 -1.67
C ALA A 106 -4.01 -9.72 -1.19
N THR A 107 -4.12 -8.84 -0.19
CA THR A 107 -5.40 -8.33 0.28
C THR A 107 -6.14 -7.56 -0.82
N VAL A 108 -5.45 -6.70 -1.56
CA VAL A 108 -6.03 -5.96 -2.70
C VAL A 108 -6.57 -6.91 -3.76
N VAL A 109 -5.80 -7.95 -4.14
CA VAL A 109 -6.24 -8.94 -5.12
C VAL A 109 -7.53 -9.64 -4.65
N TYR A 110 -7.59 -10.01 -3.37
CA TYR A 110 -8.80 -10.61 -2.79
C TYR A 110 -9.99 -9.64 -2.85
N LEU A 111 -9.81 -8.38 -2.48
CA LEU A 111 -10.87 -7.37 -2.49
C LEU A 111 -11.37 -7.06 -3.90
N LEU A 112 -10.47 -6.93 -4.88
CA LEU A 112 -10.85 -6.79 -6.28
C LEU A 112 -11.67 -7.98 -6.79
N TYR A 113 -11.28 -9.19 -6.40
CA TYR A 113 -12.06 -10.38 -6.72
C TYR A 113 -13.49 -10.30 -6.14
N THR A 114 -13.62 -9.86 -4.87
CA THR A 114 -14.95 -9.75 -4.24
C THR A 114 -15.80 -8.64 -4.86
N GLU A 115 -15.21 -7.49 -5.19
CA GLU A 115 -15.91 -6.38 -5.87
C GLU A 115 -16.46 -6.81 -7.24
N LEU A 116 -15.64 -7.50 -8.05
CA LEU A 116 -15.99 -7.84 -9.43
C LEU A 116 -16.88 -9.09 -9.56
N PHE A 117 -16.71 -10.08 -8.69
CA PHE A 117 -17.36 -11.39 -8.85
C PHE A 117 -18.39 -11.74 -7.77
N ARG A 118 -18.48 -10.95 -6.70
CA ARG A 118 -19.35 -11.23 -5.57
C ARG A 118 -20.35 -10.13 -5.29
N ILE A 119 -19.96 -8.88 -5.54
CA ILE A 119 -20.76 -7.70 -5.24
C ILE A 119 -21.31 -7.09 -6.53
N ASP A 120 -20.63 -7.29 -7.67
CA ASP A 120 -20.92 -6.67 -8.97
C ASP A 120 -21.00 -5.14 -8.89
N ALA A 121 -20.18 -4.55 -8.02
CA ALA A 121 -20.09 -3.11 -7.81
C ALA A 121 -18.65 -2.69 -7.50
N ILE A 122 -18.28 -1.50 -7.92
CA ILE A 122 -16.95 -0.90 -7.75
C ILE A 122 -17.05 0.31 -6.84
N CYS A 123 -16.19 0.39 -5.83
CA CYS A 123 -16.05 1.55 -4.96
C CYS A 123 -14.85 2.39 -5.41
N LEU A 124 -15.08 3.65 -5.83
CA LEU A 124 -14.00 4.54 -6.30
C LEU A 124 -12.94 4.80 -5.21
N TRP A 125 -13.35 4.99 -3.98
CA TRP A 125 -12.43 5.19 -2.86
C TRP A 125 -11.62 3.94 -2.55
N CYS A 126 -12.25 2.75 -2.63
CA CYS A 126 -11.56 1.48 -2.47
C CYS A 126 -10.55 1.27 -3.61
N THR A 127 -10.95 1.56 -4.87
CA THR A 127 -10.06 1.50 -6.02
C THR A 127 -8.86 2.43 -5.85
N ALA A 128 -9.05 3.65 -5.34
CA ALA A 128 -7.93 4.55 -5.03
C ALA A 128 -6.95 3.92 -4.03
N VAL A 129 -7.45 3.31 -2.96
CA VAL A 129 -6.63 2.59 -1.97
C VAL A 129 -5.89 1.41 -2.61
N HIS A 130 -6.54 0.65 -3.52
CA HIS A 130 -5.93 -0.45 -4.26
C HIS A 130 -4.75 0.02 -5.13
N VAL A 131 -4.95 1.11 -5.89
CA VAL A 131 -3.89 1.72 -6.71
C VAL A 131 -2.74 2.20 -5.85
N LEU A 132 -3.01 2.88 -4.74
CA LEU A 132 -1.97 3.35 -3.82
C LEU A 132 -1.18 2.19 -3.22
N THR A 133 -1.85 1.09 -2.84
CA THR A 133 -1.20 -0.12 -2.33
C THR A 133 -0.28 -0.74 -3.38
N PHE A 134 -0.71 -0.78 -4.63
CA PHE A 134 0.12 -1.26 -5.75
C PHE A 134 1.36 -0.38 -5.96
N ILE A 135 1.20 0.95 -5.93
CA ILE A 135 2.34 1.89 -6.04
C ILE A 135 3.31 1.70 -4.88
N VAL A 136 2.82 1.54 -3.65
CA VAL A 136 3.64 1.26 -2.46
C VAL A 136 4.41 -0.05 -2.64
N PHE A 137 3.77 -1.10 -3.14
CA PHE A 137 4.42 -2.37 -3.41
C PHE A 137 5.55 -2.21 -4.43
N VAL A 138 5.26 -1.65 -5.61
CA VAL A 138 6.24 -1.47 -6.69
C VAL A 138 7.41 -0.60 -6.23
N SER A 139 7.13 0.54 -5.60
CA SER A 139 8.18 1.43 -5.09
C SER A 139 9.05 0.78 -4.03
N THR A 140 8.47 -0.06 -3.15
CA THR A 140 9.18 -0.81 -2.13
C THR A 140 10.12 -1.85 -2.75
N VAL A 141 9.65 -2.61 -3.74
CA VAL A 141 10.45 -3.62 -4.45
C VAL A 141 11.60 -2.93 -5.20
N LEU A 142 11.32 -1.90 -5.99
CA LEU A 142 12.34 -1.16 -6.75
C LEU A 142 13.41 -0.55 -5.83
N ALA A 143 13.01 0.08 -4.72
CA ALA A 143 13.94 0.65 -3.76
C ALA A 143 14.81 -0.44 -3.10
N THR A 144 14.24 -1.61 -2.82
CA THR A 144 14.97 -2.73 -2.23
C THR A 144 15.97 -3.34 -3.21
N LEU A 145 15.60 -3.51 -4.48
CA LEU A 145 16.49 -4.01 -5.53
C LEU A 145 17.64 -3.04 -5.80
N SER A 146 17.34 -1.73 -5.88
CA SER A 146 18.35 -0.70 -6.11
C SER A 146 19.43 -0.64 -5.02
N THR A 147 19.11 -1.05 -3.79
CA THR A 147 20.11 -1.11 -2.70
C THR A 147 20.99 -2.36 -2.72
N GLN A 148 20.63 -3.39 -3.51
CA GLN A 148 21.39 -4.65 -3.59
C GLN A 148 22.43 -4.70 -4.72
N ILE A 149 22.16 -4.01 -5.83
CA ILE A 149 22.99 -4.05 -7.06
C ILE A 149 24.46 -3.62 -6.84
N PRO A 150 24.79 -2.63 -5.98
CA PRO A 150 26.18 -2.22 -5.78
C PRO A 150 27.07 -3.25 -5.09
N LEU A 151 26.51 -4.20 -4.33
CA LEU A 151 27.29 -5.15 -3.54
C LEU A 151 27.78 -6.34 -4.35
N ASP A 152 27.12 -6.68 -5.45
CA ASP A 152 27.53 -7.80 -6.30
C ASP A 152 28.66 -7.41 -7.28
N GLN A 153 28.70 -6.17 -7.72
CA GLN A 153 29.77 -5.71 -8.62
C GLN A 153 31.16 -5.62 -7.94
N THR A 154 31.22 -5.28 -6.67
CA THR A 154 32.48 -5.26 -5.91
C THR A 154 33.01 -6.65 -5.58
N ARG A 155 32.15 -7.66 -5.63
CA ARG A 155 32.54 -9.08 -5.39
C ARG A 155 33.12 -9.74 -6.64
N ARG A 156 32.85 -9.21 -7.83
CA ARG A 156 33.25 -9.80 -9.12
C ARG A 156 34.53 -9.26 -9.72
N THR A 157 35.16 -8.26 -9.15
CA THR A 157 36.50 -7.84 -9.60
C THR A 157 37.53 -8.77 -8.97
N PRO A 158 38.18 -9.67 -9.75
CA PRO A 158 39.32 -10.44 -9.26
C PRO A 158 40.43 -9.45 -8.93
N ARG A 159 41.00 -9.54 -7.72
CA ARG A 159 42.26 -8.89 -7.42
C ARG A 159 43.32 -9.50 -8.35
N SER A 160 43.68 -8.76 -9.39
CA SER A 160 44.90 -9.02 -10.17
C SER A 160 46.11 -8.55 -9.41
#